data_d5e62b35f9f54620d04c30a08e5274a9
#
_entry.id   d5e62b35f9f54620d04c30a08e5274a9
#
_cell.length_a   1.000
_cell.length_b   1.000
_cell.length_c   1.000
_cell.angle_alpha   90.00
_cell.angle_beta   90.00
_cell.angle_gamma   90.00
#
_symmetry.space_group_name_H-M   'P 1'
#
loop_
_entity.id
_entity.type
_entity.pdbx_description
1 polymer ?
#
loop_
_entity_poly.entity_id
_entity_poly.type
_entity_poly.pdbx_seq_one_letter_code
_entity_poly.pdbx_strand_id
1 'polypeptide(L)'
;MVAAAGLGIVLVCGLLVANRTLAGTDVAVFRWINHWPGWLYPPMWTVQLSGVIGALPLVAAAAVLLRRLRLAAALAAATLLKVWLESVAKMFVQRDRPAETLHDVILRGQSAAHGLSFPSGHAMVIFAIATLVAPYFKGWWKVLPWALGAAVGLSRVYLGAHFPLDVAAGAGLGMFIGGVLNLAFGAPGNSTRTARASGLRSV
;
A
#
# COMPACT_ATOMS: atom_id res chain seq x y z
N MET A 1 0.80 -1.80 16.68
CA MET A 1 0.56 -0.39 16.32
C MET A 1 0.34 -0.20 14.81
N VAL A 2 1.26 -0.65 13.91
CA VAL A 2 1.12 -0.44 12.45
C VAL A 2 -0.18 -1.00 11.87
N ALA A 3 -0.58 -2.24 12.24
CA ALA A 3 -1.83 -2.84 11.78
C ALA A 3 -3.07 -2.01 12.18
N ALA A 4 -3.13 -1.56 13.44
CA ALA A 4 -4.24 -0.74 13.92
C ALA A 4 -4.30 0.63 13.20
N ALA A 5 -3.14 1.27 12.99
CA ALA A 5 -3.06 2.50 12.22
C ALA A 5 -3.53 2.28 10.77
N GLY A 6 -3.08 1.18 10.13
CA GLY A 6 -3.51 0.83 8.78
C GLY A 6 -5.02 0.63 8.67
N LEU A 7 -5.62 -0.12 9.60
CA LEU A 7 -7.06 -0.33 9.66
C LEU A 7 -7.81 1.01 9.86
N GLY A 8 -7.34 1.86 10.77
CA GLY A 8 -7.92 3.18 11.00
C GLY A 8 -7.92 4.04 9.73
N ILE A 9 -6.81 4.06 8.98
CA ILE A 9 -6.71 4.79 7.71
C ILE A 9 -7.75 4.28 6.69
N VAL A 10 -7.88 2.97 6.54
CA VAL A 10 -8.87 2.39 5.60
C VAL A 10 -10.29 2.78 5.97
N LEU A 11 -10.65 2.64 7.25
CA LEU A 11 -11.99 2.97 7.73
C LEU A 11 -12.31 4.46 7.54
N VAL A 12 -11.38 5.34 7.89
CA VAL A 12 -11.55 6.79 7.71
C VAL A 12 -11.69 7.13 6.23
N CYS A 13 -10.79 6.64 5.37
CA CYS A 13 -10.88 6.90 3.94
C CYS A 13 -12.18 6.34 3.33
N GLY A 14 -12.60 5.13 3.74
CA GLY A 14 -13.85 4.53 3.28
C GLY A 14 -15.07 5.38 3.67
N LEU A 15 -15.13 5.86 4.92
CA LEU A 15 -16.19 6.75 5.38
C LEU A 15 -16.19 8.10 4.66
N LEU A 16 -15.02 8.70 4.43
CA LEU A 16 -14.90 9.97 3.70
C LEU A 16 -15.37 9.83 2.25
N VAL A 17 -15.05 8.71 1.59
CA VAL A 17 -15.50 8.43 0.23
C VAL A 17 -17.01 8.16 0.19
N ALA A 18 -17.53 7.31 1.09
CA ALA A 18 -18.94 6.96 1.14
C ALA A 18 -19.84 8.17 1.41
N ASN A 19 -19.43 9.06 2.32
CA ASN A 19 -20.17 10.27 2.69
C ASN A 19 -19.86 11.47 1.77
N ARG A 20 -18.97 11.34 0.79
CA ARG A 20 -18.51 12.41 -0.12
C ARG A 20 -17.98 13.66 0.61
N THR A 21 -17.58 13.54 1.87
CA THR A 21 -17.21 14.67 2.74
C THR A 21 -16.03 15.48 2.19
N LEU A 22 -15.04 14.82 1.57
CA LEU A 22 -13.87 15.47 0.98
C LEU A 22 -13.83 15.35 -0.56
N ALA A 23 -14.97 15.12 -1.21
CA ALA A 23 -14.99 14.88 -2.66
C ALA A 23 -14.34 16.03 -3.45
N GLY A 24 -14.63 17.28 -3.11
CA GLY A 24 -14.04 18.46 -3.76
C GLY A 24 -12.52 18.55 -3.55
N THR A 25 -12.05 18.36 -2.32
CA THR A 25 -10.60 18.39 -2.00
C THR A 25 -9.86 17.24 -2.66
N ASP A 26 -10.42 16.03 -2.64
CA ASP A 26 -9.81 14.84 -3.24
C ASP A 26 -9.65 15.02 -4.76
N VAL A 27 -10.67 15.58 -5.42
CA VAL A 27 -10.63 15.93 -6.85
C VAL A 27 -9.63 17.06 -7.12
N ALA A 28 -9.58 18.10 -6.28
CA ALA A 28 -8.64 19.21 -6.47
C ALA A 28 -7.18 18.73 -6.36
N VAL A 29 -6.85 17.91 -5.36
CA VAL A 29 -5.51 17.32 -5.21
C VAL A 29 -5.21 16.37 -6.36
N PHE A 30 -6.19 15.57 -6.81
CA PHE A 30 -6.04 14.72 -7.99
C PHE A 30 -5.65 15.55 -9.21
N ARG A 31 -6.42 16.60 -9.55
CA ARG A 31 -6.16 17.45 -10.69
C ARG A 31 -4.80 18.11 -10.63
N TRP A 32 -4.43 18.65 -9.47
CA TRP A 32 -3.13 19.27 -9.26
C TRP A 32 -1.98 18.32 -9.60
N ILE A 33 -2.01 17.08 -9.11
CA ILE A 33 -0.97 16.08 -9.37
C ILE A 33 -1.05 15.53 -10.81
N ASN A 34 -2.26 15.25 -11.30
CA ASN A 34 -2.46 14.67 -12.62
C ASN A 34 -2.01 15.62 -13.74
N HIS A 35 -2.08 16.95 -13.52
CA HIS A 35 -1.62 17.95 -14.49
C HIS A 35 -0.12 18.31 -14.37
N TRP A 36 0.65 17.60 -13.57
CA TRP A 36 2.09 17.79 -13.53
C TRP A 36 2.74 17.51 -14.89
N PRO A 37 3.96 18.11 -15.16
CA PRO A 37 4.61 18.06 -16.46
C PRO A 37 4.79 16.66 -17.02
N GLY A 38 4.64 16.52 -18.34
CA GLY A 38 4.71 15.22 -19.04
C GLY A 38 6.08 14.53 -18.96
N TRP A 39 7.17 15.28 -18.76
CA TRP A 39 8.51 14.69 -18.61
C TRP A 39 8.68 13.82 -17.35
N LEU A 40 7.77 13.93 -16.38
CA LEU A 40 7.72 13.04 -15.21
C LEU A 40 7.18 11.64 -15.55
N TYR A 41 6.60 11.44 -16.74
CA TYR A 41 5.99 10.16 -17.09
C TYR A 41 6.96 8.97 -16.99
N PRO A 42 8.18 8.99 -17.58
CA PRO A 42 9.07 7.83 -17.50
C PRO A 42 9.43 7.43 -16.06
N PRO A 43 9.86 8.33 -15.16
CA PRO A 43 10.17 7.94 -13.78
C PRO A 43 8.92 7.47 -13.01
N MET A 44 7.76 8.13 -13.17
CA MET A 44 6.52 7.73 -12.52
C MET A 44 6.01 6.38 -13.00
N TRP A 45 6.12 6.10 -14.31
CA TRP A 45 5.81 4.80 -14.88
C TRP A 45 6.72 3.69 -14.33
N THR A 46 8.01 3.94 -14.24
CA THR A 46 8.98 2.97 -13.71
C THR A 46 8.72 2.67 -12.24
N VAL A 47 8.51 3.70 -11.43
CA VAL A 47 8.28 3.54 -9.99
C VAL A 47 7.01 2.73 -9.71
N GLN A 48 5.92 2.95 -10.45
CA GLN A 48 4.66 2.25 -10.23
C GLN A 48 4.77 0.73 -10.43
N LEU A 49 5.75 0.25 -11.22
CA LEU A 49 5.98 -1.19 -11.43
C LEU A 49 6.31 -1.91 -10.12
N SER A 50 6.87 -1.22 -9.13
CA SER A 50 7.12 -1.78 -7.79
C SER A 50 5.83 -2.08 -7.02
N GLY A 51 4.69 -1.56 -7.46
CA GLY A 51 3.37 -1.79 -6.86
C GLY A 51 2.52 -2.84 -7.56
N VAL A 52 3.00 -3.47 -8.64
CA VAL A 52 2.24 -4.54 -9.30
C VAL A 52 2.17 -5.79 -8.40
N ILE A 53 1.10 -6.57 -8.54
CA ILE A 53 0.89 -7.76 -7.70
C ILE A 53 2.07 -8.74 -7.77
N GLY A 54 2.76 -8.83 -8.90
CA GLY A 54 3.96 -9.64 -9.10
C GLY A 54 5.15 -9.25 -8.24
N ALA A 55 5.17 -8.03 -7.67
CA ALA A 55 6.24 -7.59 -6.77
C ALA A 55 6.25 -8.40 -5.46
N LEU A 56 5.08 -8.80 -4.92
CA LEU A 56 5.00 -9.61 -3.70
C LEU A 56 5.71 -10.98 -3.85
N PRO A 57 5.37 -11.83 -4.84
CA PRO A 57 6.07 -13.10 -5.03
C PRO A 57 7.54 -12.92 -5.43
N LEU A 58 7.89 -11.85 -6.16
CA LEU A 58 9.27 -11.55 -6.49
C LEU A 58 10.12 -11.27 -5.24
N VAL A 59 9.61 -10.42 -4.33
CA VAL A 59 10.29 -10.14 -3.05
C VAL A 59 10.28 -11.37 -2.15
N ALA A 60 9.24 -12.21 -2.20
CA ALA A 60 9.20 -13.48 -1.49
C ALA A 60 10.30 -14.44 -1.99
N ALA A 61 10.49 -14.56 -3.31
CA ALA A 61 11.57 -15.36 -3.89
C ALA A 61 12.95 -14.84 -3.45
N ALA A 62 13.17 -13.52 -3.47
CA ALA A 62 14.39 -12.92 -2.95
C ALA A 62 14.59 -13.24 -1.46
N ALA A 63 13.54 -13.23 -0.65
CA ALA A 63 13.60 -13.59 0.75
C ALA A 63 13.98 -15.08 0.96
N VAL A 64 13.50 -15.98 0.11
CA VAL A 64 13.92 -17.40 0.10
C VAL A 64 15.42 -17.53 -0.19
N LEU A 65 15.91 -16.86 -1.24
CA LEU A 65 17.33 -16.86 -1.60
C LEU A 65 18.22 -16.33 -0.48
N LEU A 66 17.73 -15.33 0.27
CA LEU A 66 18.39 -14.77 1.45
C LEU A 66 18.15 -15.61 2.72
N ARG A 67 17.55 -16.80 2.62
CA ARG A 67 17.19 -17.70 3.74
C ARG A 67 16.30 -17.04 4.81
N ARG A 68 15.50 -16.05 4.43
CA ARG A 68 14.52 -15.37 5.29
C ARG A 68 13.13 -16.01 5.14
N LEU A 69 13.02 -17.32 5.47
CA LEU A 69 11.82 -18.11 5.18
C LEU A 69 10.54 -17.57 5.82
N ARG A 70 10.63 -16.99 7.03
CA ARG A 70 9.47 -16.35 7.69
C ARG A 70 8.98 -15.14 6.90
N LEU A 71 9.88 -14.32 6.39
CA LEU A 71 9.53 -13.18 5.53
C LEU A 71 8.92 -13.66 4.21
N ALA A 72 9.49 -14.69 3.60
CA ALA A 72 8.97 -15.28 2.37
C ALA A 72 7.53 -15.80 2.55
N ALA A 73 7.27 -16.54 3.64
CA ALA A 73 5.94 -17.03 3.98
C ALA A 73 4.95 -15.88 4.23
N ALA A 74 5.37 -14.82 4.95
CA ALA A 74 4.56 -13.63 5.17
C ALA A 74 4.21 -12.90 3.85
N LEU A 75 5.16 -12.76 2.92
CA LEU A 75 4.93 -12.14 1.62
C LEU A 75 4.00 -12.99 0.73
N ALA A 76 4.13 -14.31 0.76
CA ALA A 76 3.21 -15.22 0.07
C ALA A 76 1.78 -15.11 0.64
N ALA A 77 1.63 -15.09 1.97
CA ALA A 77 0.35 -14.87 2.62
C ALA A 77 -0.22 -13.47 2.30
N ALA A 78 0.63 -12.43 2.23
CA ALA A 78 0.23 -11.09 1.85
C ALA A 78 -0.36 -11.05 0.43
N THR A 79 0.14 -11.86 -0.50
CA THR A 79 -0.39 -11.94 -1.86
C THR A 79 -1.86 -12.41 -1.86
N LEU A 80 -2.15 -13.45 -1.10
CA LEU A 80 -3.52 -13.99 -0.99
C LEU A 80 -4.45 -13.02 -0.27
N LEU A 81 -4.01 -12.48 0.87
CA LEU A 81 -4.78 -11.51 1.65
C LEU A 81 -5.05 -10.23 0.86
N LYS A 82 -4.09 -9.75 0.06
CA LYS A 82 -4.27 -8.59 -0.82
C LYS A 82 -5.42 -8.81 -1.80
N VAL A 83 -5.44 -9.94 -2.50
CA VAL A 83 -6.49 -10.23 -3.49
C VAL A 83 -7.85 -10.30 -2.82
N TRP A 84 -7.95 -11.02 -1.71
CA TRP A 84 -9.20 -11.17 -0.99
C TRP A 84 -9.71 -9.85 -0.39
N LEU A 85 -8.87 -9.12 0.35
CA LEU A 85 -9.28 -7.87 1.01
C LEU A 85 -9.57 -6.75 0.01
N GLU A 86 -8.86 -6.69 -1.14
CA GLU A 86 -9.20 -5.74 -2.20
C GLU A 86 -10.59 -6.01 -2.75
N SER A 87 -10.91 -7.27 -3.02
CA SER A 87 -12.23 -7.66 -3.52
C SER A 87 -13.33 -7.31 -2.52
N VAL A 88 -13.12 -7.63 -1.24
CA VAL A 88 -14.05 -7.28 -0.16
C VAL A 88 -14.24 -5.76 -0.07
N ALA A 89 -13.16 -4.98 -0.06
CA ALA A 89 -13.24 -3.53 0.04
C ALA A 89 -14.00 -2.91 -1.16
N LYS A 90 -13.80 -3.44 -2.37
CA LYS A 90 -14.52 -3.02 -3.59
C LYS A 90 -16.02 -3.33 -3.54
N MET A 91 -16.43 -4.38 -2.83
CA MET A 91 -17.85 -4.70 -2.64
C MET A 91 -18.56 -3.64 -1.77
N PHE A 92 -17.85 -3.10 -0.76
CA PHE A 92 -18.43 -2.11 0.16
C PHE A 92 -18.31 -0.66 -0.35
N VAL A 93 -17.22 -0.34 -1.05
CA VAL A 93 -16.97 1.02 -1.56
C VAL A 93 -16.85 0.97 -3.08
N GLN A 94 -17.99 1.13 -3.75
CA GLN A 94 -18.08 1.15 -5.20
C GLN A 94 -17.79 2.58 -5.69
N ARG A 95 -16.50 2.88 -5.90
CA ARG A 95 -16.05 4.18 -6.41
C ARG A 95 -15.51 4.01 -7.81
N ASP A 96 -16.06 4.77 -8.75
CA ASP A 96 -15.58 4.82 -10.14
C ASP A 96 -14.20 5.48 -10.23
N ARG A 97 -13.49 5.21 -11.32
CA ARG A 97 -12.16 5.79 -11.57
C ARG A 97 -12.26 7.26 -12.00
N PRO A 98 -11.16 8.02 -11.83
CA PRO A 98 -11.13 9.42 -12.26
C PRO A 98 -11.63 9.64 -13.68
N ALA A 99 -11.21 8.80 -14.65
CA ALA A 99 -11.58 8.94 -16.05
C ALA A 99 -13.08 8.66 -16.34
N GLU A 100 -13.79 7.98 -15.45
CA GLU A 100 -15.23 7.76 -15.56
C GLU A 100 -16.05 8.92 -14.95
N THR A 101 -15.43 9.72 -14.09
CA THR A 101 -16.12 10.77 -13.33
C THR A 101 -15.73 12.19 -13.71
N LEU A 102 -14.56 12.36 -14.35
CA LEU A 102 -14.00 13.65 -14.72
C LEU A 102 -13.63 13.67 -16.20
N HIS A 103 -13.92 14.78 -16.89
CA HIS A 103 -13.64 14.94 -18.32
C HIS A 103 -12.22 15.42 -18.65
N ASP A 104 -11.50 15.95 -17.65
CA ASP A 104 -10.19 16.59 -17.79
C ASP A 104 -9.02 15.70 -17.30
N VAL A 105 -9.23 14.38 -17.25
CA VAL A 105 -8.20 13.43 -16.79
C VAL A 105 -7.17 13.16 -17.87
N ILE A 106 -5.90 13.34 -17.52
CA ILE A 106 -4.77 12.93 -18.36
C ILE A 106 -4.40 11.49 -18.00
N LEU A 107 -4.95 10.53 -18.75
CA LEU A 107 -4.55 9.14 -18.64
C LEU A 107 -3.19 8.91 -19.29
N ARG A 108 -2.26 8.29 -18.56
CA ARG A 108 -0.90 8.02 -19.03
C ARG A 108 -0.61 6.52 -19.06
N GLY A 109 -0.03 6.07 -20.16
CA GLY A 109 0.34 4.69 -20.39
C GLY A 109 -0.85 3.75 -20.39
N GLN A 110 -0.69 2.55 -19.84
CA GLN A 110 -1.75 1.54 -19.72
C GLN A 110 -2.52 1.65 -18.39
N SER A 111 -2.71 2.88 -17.89
CA SER A 111 -3.52 3.08 -16.68
C SER A 111 -4.98 2.70 -16.94
N ALA A 112 -5.57 1.95 -16.03
CA ALA A 112 -6.95 1.53 -16.20
C ALA A 112 -7.88 2.74 -16.16
N ALA A 113 -8.64 2.92 -17.24
CA ALA A 113 -9.65 3.97 -17.36
C ALA A 113 -10.96 3.61 -16.66
N HIS A 114 -11.29 2.30 -16.61
CA HIS A 114 -12.57 1.78 -16.15
C HIS A 114 -12.44 0.86 -14.94
N GLY A 115 -13.56 0.68 -14.25
CA GLY A 115 -13.70 -0.21 -13.10
C GLY A 115 -13.50 0.47 -11.76
N LEU A 116 -13.63 -0.30 -10.67
CA LEU A 116 -13.61 0.25 -9.32
C LEU A 116 -12.24 0.79 -8.91
N SER A 117 -12.23 2.03 -8.43
CA SER A 117 -11.04 2.77 -8.03
C SER A 117 -10.58 2.47 -6.61
N PHE A 118 -11.51 2.30 -5.68
CA PHE A 118 -11.21 2.14 -4.25
C PHE A 118 -11.10 0.66 -3.84
N PRO A 119 -10.10 0.27 -3.05
CA PRO A 119 -8.84 0.96 -2.78
C PRO A 119 -7.82 0.74 -3.89
N SER A 120 -6.71 1.50 -3.88
CA SER A 120 -5.61 1.32 -4.85
C SER A 120 -4.83 0.03 -4.60
N GLY A 121 -4.91 -0.93 -5.53
CA GLY A 121 -4.22 -2.21 -5.43
C GLY A 121 -2.68 -2.09 -5.45
N HIS A 122 -2.11 -1.12 -6.21
CA HIS A 122 -0.67 -0.85 -6.23
C HIS A 122 -0.18 -0.32 -4.87
N ALA A 123 -0.94 0.60 -4.26
CA ALA A 123 -0.61 1.09 -2.93
C ALA A 123 -0.68 -0.03 -1.88
N MET A 124 -1.68 -0.92 -1.95
CA MET A 124 -1.76 -2.08 -1.07
C MET A 124 -0.52 -2.95 -1.14
N VAL A 125 -0.08 -3.30 -2.36
CA VAL A 125 1.10 -4.16 -2.59
C VAL A 125 2.35 -3.53 -1.99
N ILE A 126 2.66 -2.31 -2.37
CA ILE A 126 3.94 -1.70 -1.97
C ILE A 126 3.97 -1.39 -0.46
N PHE A 127 2.86 -0.99 0.15
CA PHE A 127 2.82 -0.74 1.59
C PHE A 127 2.79 -2.03 2.41
N ALA A 128 2.25 -3.14 1.89
CA ALA A 128 2.41 -4.46 2.51
C ALA A 128 3.89 -4.90 2.48
N ILE A 129 4.57 -4.76 1.34
CA ILE A 129 6.01 -5.02 1.21
C ILE A 129 6.78 -4.12 2.17
N ALA A 130 6.52 -2.80 2.17
CA ALA A 130 7.21 -1.85 3.04
C ALA A 130 7.08 -2.23 4.52
N THR A 131 5.87 -2.59 4.96
CA THR A 131 5.61 -2.99 6.35
C THR A 131 6.36 -4.26 6.73
N LEU A 132 6.43 -5.26 5.82
CA LEU A 132 7.10 -6.53 6.07
C LEU A 132 8.62 -6.43 6.01
N VAL A 133 9.14 -5.56 5.12
CA VAL A 133 10.57 -5.49 4.83
C VAL A 133 11.30 -4.45 5.67
N ALA A 134 10.65 -3.33 6.04
CA ALA A 134 11.28 -2.25 6.82
C ALA A 134 11.96 -2.72 8.13
N PRO A 135 11.44 -3.71 8.89
CA PRO A 135 12.12 -4.21 10.09
C PRO A 135 13.50 -4.81 9.85
N TYR A 136 13.82 -5.22 8.61
CA TYR A 136 15.11 -5.80 8.24
C TYR A 136 16.19 -4.74 7.94
N PHE A 137 15.79 -3.48 7.77
CA PHE A 137 16.72 -2.36 7.63
C PHE A 137 17.15 -1.80 8.98
N LYS A 138 18.31 -1.14 9.03
CA LYS A 138 18.85 -0.50 10.25
C LYS A 138 18.78 1.01 10.13
N GLY A 139 18.66 1.67 11.28
CA GLY A 139 18.68 3.13 11.36
C GLY A 139 17.65 3.80 10.43
N TRP A 140 18.06 4.86 9.77
CA TRP A 140 17.23 5.65 8.87
C TRP A 140 16.82 4.91 7.58
N TRP A 141 17.56 3.86 7.17
CA TRP A 141 17.21 3.04 6.00
C TRP A 141 15.83 2.39 6.10
N LYS A 142 15.26 2.29 7.30
CA LYS A 142 13.88 1.83 7.51
C LYS A 142 12.84 2.69 6.78
N VAL A 143 13.17 3.95 6.49
CA VAL A 143 12.27 4.88 5.78
C VAL A 143 12.21 4.57 4.29
N LEU A 144 13.24 3.95 3.69
CA LEU A 144 13.33 3.74 2.25
C LEU A 144 12.14 2.95 1.65
N PRO A 145 11.73 1.79 2.22
CA PRO A 145 10.55 1.08 1.71
C PRO A 145 9.27 1.93 1.75
N TRP A 146 9.10 2.78 2.77
CA TRP A 146 7.96 3.68 2.91
C TRP A 146 8.00 4.83 1.91
N ALA A 147 9.17 5.40 1.68
CA ALA A 147 9.36 6.43 0.65
C ALA A 147 9.04 5.89 -0.75
N LEU A 148 9.47 4.66 -1.05
CA LEU A 148 9.09 3.98 -2.28
C LEU A 148 7.57 3.78 -2.36
N GLY A 149 6.93 3.38 -1.27
CA GLY A 149 5.47 3.26 -1.18
C GLY A 149 4.75 4.57 -1.50
N ALA A 150 5.22 5.68 -0.92
CA ALA A 150 4.69 7.01 -1.18
C ALA A 150 4.88 7.42 -2.66
N ALA A 151 6.06 7.15 -3.24
CA ALA A 151 6.33 7.42 -4.64
C ALA A 151 5.44 6.61 -5.59
N VAL A 152 5.20 5.32 -5.29
CA VAL A 152 4.22 4.50 -6.04
C VAL A 152 2.82 5.08 -5.89
N GLY A 153 2.38 5.43 -4.69
CA GLY A 153 1.08 6.05 -4.48
C GLY A 153 0.90 7.33 -5.29
N LEU A 154 1.88 8.22 -5.25
CA LEU A 154 1.90 9.46 -6.01
C LEU A 154 1.84 9.19 -7.53
N SER A 155 2.58 8.20 -8.01
CA SER A 155 2.56 7.82 -9.42
C SER A 155 1.16 7.37 -9.88
N ARG A 156 0.38 6.69 -9.04
CA ARG A 156 -0.99 6.24 -9.40
C ARG A 156 -1.96 7.41 -9.58
N VAL A 157 -1.79 8.49 -8.82
CA VAL A 157 -2.56 9.73 -8.98
C VAL A 157 -2.09 10.46 -10.25
N TYR A 158 -0.78 10.62 -10.42
CA TYR A 158 -0.18 11.27 -11.60
C TYR A 158 -0.59 10.58 -12.91
N LEU A 159 -0.61 9.26 -12.95
CA LEU A 159 -0.99 8.46 -14.12
C LEU A 159 -2.51 8.49 -14.41
N GLY A 160 -3.32 9.10 -13.55
CA GLY A 160 -4.76 9.22 -13.74
C GLY A 160 -5.58 8.00 -13.32
N ALA A 161 -4.96 7.04 -12.61
CA ALA A 161 -5.59 5.76 -12.29
C ALA A 161 -6.45 5.78 -11.03
N HIS A 162 -6.12 6.61 -10.03
CA HIS A 162 -6.74 6.63 -8.71
C HIS A 162 -6.80 8.03 -8.13
N PHE A 163 -7.81 8.29 -7.31
CA PHE A 163 -7.85 9.47 -6.45
C PHE A 163 -6.92 9.33 -5.24
N PRO A 164 -6.48 10.44 -4.60
CA PRO A 164 -5.64 10.40 -3.39
C PRO A 164 -6.21 9.55 -2.25
N LEU A 165 -7.53 9.60 -1.98
CA LEU A 165 -8.14 8.78 -0.93
C LEU A 165 -8.10 7.28 -1.23
N ASP A 166 -8.15 6.88 -2.52
CA ASP A 166 -7.99 5.46 -2.91
C ASP A 166 -6.58 4.96 -2.61
N VAL A 167 -5.59 5.83 -2.84
CA VAL A 167 -4.18 5.54 -2.56
C VAL A 167 -3.94 5.46 -1.05
N ALA A 168 -4.48 6.39 -0.27
CA ALA A 168 -4.37 6.38 1.18
C ALA A 168 -5.03 5.12 1.78
N ALA A 169 -6.22 4.75 1.31
CA ALA A 169 -6.90 3.52 1.72
C ALA A 169 -6.08 2.27 1.36
N GLY A 170 -5.53 2.22 0.13
CA GLY A 170 -4.66 1.14 -0.30
C GLY A 170 -3.41 1.02 0.57
N ALA A 171 -2.77 2.15 0.89
CA ALA A 171 -1.63 2.20 1.82
C ALA A 171 -2.01 1.67 3.20
N GLY A 172 -3.14 2.13 3.76
CA GLY A 172 -3.66 1.65 5.04
C GLY A 172 -3.91 0.14 5.04
N LEU A 173 -4.53 -0.40 3.98
CA LEU A 173 -4.82 -1.83 3.88
C LEU A 173 -3.54 -2.66 3.73
N GLY A 174 -2.54 -2.16 2.97
CA GLY A 174 -1.22 -2.76 2.90
C GLY A 174 -0.49 -2.78 4.26
N MET A 175 -0.56 -1.67 5.00
CA MET A 175 -0.03 -1.58 6.38
C MET A 175 -0.74 -2.55 7.34
N PHE A 176 -2.04 -2.69 7.21
CA PHE A 176 -2.83 -3.64 8.01
C PHE A 176 -2.37 -5.08 7.74
N ILE A 177 -2.33 -5.49 6.46
CA ILE A 177 -1.86 -6.83 6.04
C ILE A 177 -0.45 -7.09 6.58
N GLY A 178 0.50 -6.22 6.26
CA GLY A 178 1.89 -6.39 6.69
C GLY A 178 2.05 -6.39 8.21
N GLY A 179 1.29 -5.54 8.90
CA GLY A 179 1.31 -5.46 10.37
C GLY A 179 0.79 -6.72 11.05
N VAL A 180 -0.33 -7.30 10.57
CA VAL A 180 -0.88 -8.58 11.06
C VAL A 180 0.11 -9.71 10.78
N LEU A 181 0.66 -9.77 9.58
CA LEU A 181 1.62 -10.83 9.22
C LEU A 181 2.94 -10.74 9.99
N ASN A 182 3.42 -9.51 10.31
CA ASN A 182 4.57 -9.34 11.21
C ASN A 182 4.29 -9.83 12.63
N LEU A 183 3.06 -9.77 13.10
CA LEU A 183 2.67 -10.36 14.39
C LEU A 183 2.62 -11.89 14.29
N ALA A 184 2.09 -12.44 13.20
CA ALA A 184 1.92 -13.87 13.01
C ALA A 184 3.25 -14.61 12.75
N PHE A 185 4.10 -14.07 11.87
CA PHE A 185 5.36 -14.72 11.46
C PHE A 185 6.59 -14.24 12.25
N GLY A 186 6.46 -13.19 13.04
CA GLY A 186 7.54 -12.59 13.82
C GLY A 186 8.47 -11.71 12.99
N ALA A 187 8.49 -10.39 13.27
CA ALA A 187 9.45 -9.46 12.67
C ALA A 187 10.79 -9.50 13.43
N PRO A 188 11.95 -9.23 12.77
CA PRO A 188 13.21 -9.05 13.46
C PRO A 188 13.09 -7.94 14.54
N GLY A 189 13.53 -8.23 15.77
CA GLY A 189 13.44 -7.30 16.90
C GLY A 189 12.30 -7.57 17.90
N ASN A 190 11.35 -8.45 17.61
CA ASN A 190 10.30 -8.84 18.58
C ASN A 190 10.78 -9.89 19.59
N SER A 191 11.82 -10.67 19.26
CA SER A 191 12.37 -11.73 20.12
C SER A 191 13.04 -11.22 21.40
N THR A 192 13.54 -9.97 21.41
CA THR A 192 14.17 -9.37 22.59
C THR A 192 13.17 -8.85 23.62
N ARG A 193 11.92 -8.60 23.22
CA ARG A 193 10.87 -8.12 24.13
C ARG A 193 10.24 -9.24 24.94
N THR A 194 10.07 -10.43 24.35
CA THR A 194 9.54 -11.62 25.05
C THR A 194 10.56 -12.20 26.04
N ALA A 195 11.85 -12.21 25.68
CA ALA A 195 12.91 -12.67 26.58
C ALA A 195 13.08 -11.77 27.82
N ARG A 196 12.88 -10.44 27.69
CA ARG A 196 12.91 -9.50 28.82
C ARG A 196 11.68 -9.61 29.73
N ALA A 197 10.52 -9.99 29.20
CA ALA A 197 9.30 -10.18 29.98
C ALA A 197 9.30 -11.49 30.78
N SER A 198 10.01 -12.53 30.31
CA SER A 198 10.15 -13.81 31.00
C SER A 198 11.28 -13.82 32.05
N GLY A 199 12.27 -12.93 31.93
CA GLY A 199 13.40 -12.82 32.88
C GLY A 199 13.06 -12.06 34.19
N LEU A 200 11.87 -11.51 34.35
CA LEU A 200 11.44 -10.79 35.56
C LEU A 200 10.61 -11.64 36.54
N ARG A 201 10.57 -12.97 36.37
CA ARG A 201 9.87 -13.89 37.29
C ARG A 201 10.78 -14.93 37.95
N SER A 202 11.99 -14.56 38.26
CA SER A 202 12.87 -15.40 39.10
C SER A 202 13.74 -14.51 39.98
N VAL A 203 13.12 -13.93 41.01
CA VAL A 203 13.76 -13.59 42.30
C VAL A 203 12.66 -13.75 43.35
#